data_6a335f95aa2608ce1d9352acec4e7e1e
#
_entry.id   6a335f95aa2608ce1d9352acec4e7e1e
#
_cell.length_a   1.000
_cell.length_b   1.000
_cell.length_c   1.000
_cell.angle_alpha   90.00
_cell.angle_beta   90.00
_cell.angle_gamma   90.00
#
_symmetry.space_group_name_H-M   'P 1'
#
loop_
_entity.id
_entity.type
_entity.pdbx_description
1 polymer ?
#
loop_
_entity_poly.entity_id
_entity_poly.type
_entity_poly.pdbx_seq_one_letter_code
_entity_poly.pdbx_strand_id
1 'polypeptide(L)'
;MSRENIIIGLDVGTTSIQAVVASKSKTQEAPQVIGWGEAVSRGMRKGAVVDIEEAAAAIREAFQKAINHAGIKNAEAVVSIGGGNIFVRPSKGVVIVSRADREISREDIQRALLQAEAIPASPNREILHNLAREWTVDGEKGIKDPLGMTGVKLEVDTLVIECGASALKNLRKAVSLAGIKIRELVLSPLAASYAVLNPRQKELGTLVLDIGGSTTGLVIFEEGDIFHAAVLGLGSSHATHDLVYGLQVDVDAAEKIKKTHGSALAESTSSRDMIDLKKLGGENTIQRKEVATICEARFSEIFDMAQKELKRVGRASMLPGGAVLTGGGSRIPRLDKLAKKDLSLPITRGVAQRISGPEEIVQDPAFSAALGLVIWGFDETFNRATMENPSESKFVGWLKNFIP
;
A
#
# COMPACT_ATOMS: atom_id res chain seq x y z
N MET A 1 -28.27 18.97 10.18
CA MET A 1 -26.85 18.80 9.95
C MET A 1 -26.63 17.47 9.19
N SER A 2 -26.16 17.52 7.94
CA SER A 2 -25.86 16.30 7.19
C SER A 2 -24.77 15.56 7.94
N ARG A 3 -24.97 14.27 8.23
CA ARG A 3 -23.91 13.42 8.81
C ARG A 3 -22.74 13.41 7.84
N GLU A 4 -21.63 14.05 8.22
CA GLU A 4 -20.37 13.89 7.52
C GLU A 4 -19.93 12.43 7.66
N ASN A 5 -19.62 11.79 6.55
CA ASN A 5 -19.01 10.48 6.60
C ASN A 5 -17.54 10.66 7.02
N ILE A 6 -17.13 9.97 8.08
CA ILE A 6 -15.77 10.00 8.60
C ILE A 6 -15.14 8.63 8.33
N ILE A 7 -13.95 8.63 7.76
CA ILE A 7 -13.10 7.44 7.55
C ILE A 7 -11.76 7.67 8.23
N ILE A 8 -11.24 6.61 8.86
CA ILE A 8 -9.88 6.58 9.38
C ILE A 8 -9.07 5.61 8.54
N GLY A 9 -7.95 6.08 8.01
CA GLY A 9 -6.89 5.26 7.40
C GLY A 9 -5.80 5.02 8.43
N LEU A 10 -5.49 3.75 8.71
CA LEU A 10 -4.45 3.34 9.64
C LEU A 10 -3.37 2.54 8.89
N ASP A 11 -2.23 3.15 8.65
CA ASP A 11 -1.07 2.48 8.06
C ASP A 11 -0.17 1.89 9.16
N VAL A 12 -0.02 0.55 9.15
CA VAL A 12 0.78 -0.18 10.14
C VAL A 12 2.12 -0.58 9.50
N GLY A 13 3.05 0.37 9.48
CA GLY A 13 4.37 0.21 8.91
C GLY A 13 5.40 -0.41 9.88
N THR A 14 6.59 -0.76 9.36
CA THR A 14 7.67 -1.35 10.17
C THR A 14 8.45 -0.30 10.96
N THR A 15 8.53 0.95 10.49
CA THR A 15 9.29 2.03 11.13
C THR A 15 8.39 3.06 11.79
N SER A 16 7.22 3.31 11.22
CA SER A 16 6.21 4.21 11.78
C SER A 16 4.81 3.63 11.58
N ILE A 17 3.91 4.01 12.45
CA ILE A 17 2.47 3.78 12.34
C ILE A 17 1.81 5.14 12.16
N GLN A 18 0.96 5.28 11.17
CA GLN A 18 0.31 6.52 10.81
C GLN A 18 -1.20 6.34 10.75
N ALA A 19 -1.92 7.28 11.34
CA ALA A 19 -3.37 7.33 11.29
C ALA A 19 -3.81 8.67 10.72
N VAL A 20 -4.72 8.66 9.76
CA VAL A 20 -5.31 9.86 9.16
C VAL A 20 -6.83 9.77 9.27
N VAL A 21 -7.44 10.82 9.79
CA VAL A 21 -8.89 10.98 9.86
C VAL A 21 -9.30 11.98 8.79
N ALA A 22 -10.25 11.60 7.95
CA ALA A 22 -10.83 12.55 7.02
C ALA A 22 -12.36 12.48 7.02
N SER A 23 -12.98 13.61 6.69
CA SER A 23 -14.41 13.74 6.49
C SER A 23 -14.72 14.06 5.03
N LYS A 24 -15.92 13.64 4.58
CA LYS A 24 -16.45 14.00 3.27
C LYS A 24 -17.94 14.30 3.39
N SER A 25 -18.33 15.50 3.03
CA SER A 25 -19.74 15.85 2.88
C SER A 25 -20.24 15.48 1.47
N LYS A 26 -21.57 15.42 1.29
CA LYS A 26 -22.18 15.11 -0.02
C LYS A 26 -21.87 16.16 -1.10
N THR A 27 -21.51 17.38 -0.69
CA THR A 27 -21.22 18.50 -1.58
C THR A 27 -19.74 18.63 -1.94
N GLN A 28 -18.86 17.84 -1.31
CA GLN A 28 -17.42 17.87 -1.55
C GLN A 28 -17.03 16.82 -2.59
N GLU A 29 -16.20 17.21 -3.55
CA GLU A 29 -15.63 16.29 -4.54
C GLU A 29 -14.56 15.37 -3.90
N ALA A 30 -13.72 15.95 -3.04
CA ALA A 30 -12.62 15.22 -2.38
C ALA A 30 -12.80 15.22 -0.84
N PRO A 31 -12.36 14.16 -0.15
CA PRO A 31 -12.31 14.13 1.30
C PRO A 31 -11.32 15.16 1.83
N GLN A 32 -11.55 15.62 3.06
CA GLN A 32 -10.69 16.57 3.77
C GLN A 32 -10.09 15.92 5.02
N VAL A 33 -8.78 16.01 5.17
CA VAL A 33 -8.07 15.59 6.40
C VAL A 33 -8.45 16.53 7.54
N ILE A 34 -8.96 15.96 8.63
CA ILE A 34 -9.37 16.69 9.83
C ILE A 34 -8.56 16.31 11.06
N GLY A 35 -7.74 15.26 10.97
CA GLY A 35 -6.84 14.86 12.05
C GLY A 35 -5.82 13.81 11.59
N TRP A 36 -4.69 13.79 12.25
CA TRP A 36 -3.63 12.79 11.98
C TRP A 36 -2.81 12.50 13.22
N GLY A 37 -2.13 11.37 13.20
CA GLY A 37 -1.21 10.97 14.25
C GLY A 37 -0.15 10.01 13.75
N GLU A 38 1.03 10.09 14.29
CA GLU A 38 2.15 9.22 14.01
C GLU A 38 2.77 8.70 15.30
N ALA A 39 3.21 7.45 15.29
CA ALA A 39 3.97 6.83 16.36
C ALA A 39 5.14 6.02 15.78
N VAL A 40 6.22 5.89 16.55
CA VAL A 40 7.30 4.96 16.22
C VAL A 40 6.76 3.55 16.31
N SER A 41 6.96 2.76 15.26
CA SER A 41 6.53 1.37 15.23
C SER A 41 7.37 0.51 16.15
N ARG A 42 6.71 -0.25 16.99
CA ARG A 42 7.27 -1.27 17.86
C ARG A 42 6.53 -2.59 17.62
N GLY A 43 7.18 -3.72 17.91
CA GLY A 43 6.55 -5.04 17.71
C GLY A 43 6.35 -5.46 16.26
N MET A 44 6.92 -4.72 15.29
CA MET A 44 6.84 -5.00 13.86
C MET A 44 8.20 -5.37 13.28
N ARG A 45 8.24 -6.38 12.40
CA ARG A 45 9.45 -6.77 11.66
C ARG A 45 9.08 -7.21 10.26
N LYS A 46 9.74 -6.64 9.23
CA LYS A 46 9.52 -6.96 7.81
C LYS A 46 8.04 -6.92 7.39
N GLY A 47 7.30 -5.94 7.93
CA GLY A 47 5.87 -5.76 7.66
C GLY A 47 4.94 -6.75 8.38
N ALA A 48 5.44 -7.56 9.32
CA ALA A 48 4.65 -8.49 10.12
C ALA A 48 4.73 -8.17 11.62
N VAL A 49 3.65 -8.44 12.35
CA VAL A 49 3.60 -8.32 13.81
C VAL A 49 4.39 -9.47 14.42
N VAL A 50 5.42 -9.16 15.19
CA VAL A 50 6.26 -10.11 15.94
C VAL A 50 6.04 -10.02 17.45
N ASP A 51 5.59 -8.87 17.95
CA ASP A 51 5.09 -8.66 19.30
C ASP A 51 3.75 -7.94 19.24
N ILE A 52 2.69 -8.63 19.72
CA ILE A 52 1.32 -8.14 19.56
C ILE A 52 1.04 -6.97 20.50
N GLU A 53 1.59 -7.00 21.73
CA GLU A 53 1.32 -5.98 22.73
C GLU A 53 2.06 -4.68 22.42
N GLU A 54 3.33 -4.78 22.03
CA GLU A 54 4.09 -3.62 21.57
C GLU A 54 3.48 -2.98 20.32
N ALA A 55 3.06 -3.81 19.35
CA ALA A 55 2.38 -3.32 18.15
C ALA A 55 1.05 -2.64 18.50
N ALA A 56 0.24 -3.24 19.39
CA ALA A 56 -1.02 -2.66 19.83
C ALA A 56 -0.82 -1.33 20.56
N ALA A 57 0.22 -1.20 21.38
CA ALA A 57 0.54 0.05 22.07
C ALA A 57 0.91 1.16 21.08
N ALA A 58 1.77 0.87 20.09
CA ALA A 58 2.18 1.83 19.07
C ALA A 58 0.99 2.22 18.15
N ILE A 59 0.15 1.24 17.77
CA ILE A 59 -1.08 1.48 16.99
C ILE A 59 -2.03 2.40 17.76
N ARG A 60 -2.26 2.11 19.05
CA ARG A 60 -3.11 2.93 19.91
C ARG A 60 -2.59 4.35 20.02
N GLU A 61 -1.28 4.54 20.16
CA GLU A 61 -0.65 5.86 20.26
C GLU A 61 -0.92 6.71 19.01
N ALA A 62 -0.66 6.18 17.80
CA ALA A 62 -0.90 6.88 16.54
C ALA A 62 -2.38 7.20 16.35
N PHE A 63 -3.25 6.21 16.60
CA PHE A 63 -4.69 6.35 16.45
C PHE A 63 -5.27 7.40 17.41
N GLN A 64 -4.85 7.37 18.68
CA GLN A 64 -5.34 8.32 19.69
C GLN A 64 -4.94 9.77 19.36
N LYS A 65 -3.72 9.98 18.85
CA LYS A 65 -3.28 11.30 18.36
C LYS A 65 -4.20 11.78 17.24
N ALA A 66 -4.51 10.92 16.28
CA ALA A 66 -5.34 11.26 15.12
C ALA A 66 -6.79 11.62 15.53
N ILE A 67 -7.44 10.79 16.36
CA ILE A 67 -8.82 11.04 16.78
C ILE A 67 -8.93 12.25 17.71
N ASN A 68 -7.95 12.48 18.58
CA ASN A 68 -7.92 13.67 19.43
C ASN A 68 -7.76 14.94 18.60
N HIS A 69 -6.91 14.92 17.58
CA HIS A 69 -6.71 16.03 16.65
C HIS A 69 -8.01 16.33 15.86
N ALA A 70 -8.73 15.29 15.44
CA ALA A 70 -10.01 15.41 14.73
C ALA A 70 -11.19 15.77 15.65
N GLY A 71 -11.04 15.72 16.98
CA GLY A 71 -12.12 15.96 17.93
C GLY A 71 -13.22 14.88 17.92
N ILE A 72 -12.91 13.65 17.50
CA ILE A 72 -13.86 12.54 17.44
C ILE A 72 -13.58 11.50 18.53
N LYS A 73 -14.61 10.75 18.95
CA LYS A 73 -14.46 9.80 20.05
C LYS A 73 -14.18 8.36 19.60
N ASN A 74 -14.76 7.95 18.48
CA ASN A 74 -14.59 6.58 17.98
C ASN A 74 -14.97 6.50 16.50
N ALA A 75 -14.28 5.67 15.72
CA ALA A 75 -14.64 5.33 14.35
C ALA A 75 -13.99 4.01 13.94
N GLU A 76 -14.48 3.40 12.88
CA GLU A 76 -13.87 2.23 12.27
C GLU A 76 -12.69 2.68 11.38
N ALA A 77 -11.67 1.85 11.28
CA ALA A 77 -10.50 2.13 10.45
C ALA A 77 -10.39 1.18 9.25
N VAL A 78 -10.00 1.73 8.11
CA VAL A 78 -9.43 0.98 7.00
C VAL A 78 -7.94 0.84 7.31
N VAL A 79 -7.44 -0.40 7.37
CA VAL A 79 -6.11 -0.71 7.90
C VAL A 79 -5.23 -1.27 6.80
N SER A 80 -3.99 -0.81 6.71
CA SER A 80 -3.02 -1.36 5.76
C SER A 80 -2.51 -2.72 6.20
N ILE A 81 -2.15 -3.53 5.21
CA ILE A 81 -1.32 -4.71 5.38
C ILE A 81 -0.25 -4.74 4.30
N GLY A 82 0.96 -5.17 4.68
CA GLY A 82 2.11 -5.28 3.77
C GLY A 82 3.08 -6.36 4.23
N GLY A 83 4.31 -6.28 3.75
CA GLY A 83 5.38 -7.18 4.16
C GLY A 83 5.55 -8.41 3.26
N GLY A 84 6.53 -9.24 3.60
CA GLY A 84 6.93 -10.41 2.81
C GLY A 84 5.93 -11.58 2.79
N ASN A 85 4.80 -11.47 3.51
CA ASN A 85 3.75 -12.49 3.57
C ASN A 85 2.64 -12.26 2.52
N ILE A 86 2.85 -11.36 1.56
CA ILE A 86 1.93 -11.07 0.46
C ILE A 86 2.31 -11.91 -0.75
N PHE A 87 1.31 -12.55 -1.34
CA PHE A 87 1.44 -13.37 -2.53
C PHE A 87 0.42 -12.91 -3.56
N VAL A 88 0.84 -12.82 -4.80
CA VAL A 88 0.00 -12.32 -5.89
C VAL A 88 0.00 -13.34 -7.01
N ARG A 89 -1.20 -13.71 -7.49
CA ARG A 89 -1.37 -14.64 -8.60
C ARG A 89 -2.50 -14.21 -9.54
N PRO A 90 -2.36 -14.44 -10.83
CA PRO A 90 -3.50 -14.33 -11.74
C PRO A 90 -4.48 -15.46 -11.48
N SER A 91 -5.76 -15.20 -11.71
CA SER A 91 -6.81 -16.22 -11.68
C SER A 91 -7.87 -15.91 -12.74
N LYS A 92 -8.70 -16.88 -13.05
CA LYS A 92 -9.76 -16.76 -14.04
C LYS A 92 -11.06 -17.38 -13.52
N GLY A 93 -12.15 -16.61 -13.63
CA GLY A 93 -13.50 -17.11 -13.37
C GLY A 93 -14.30 -17.20 -14.68
N VAL A 94 -15.14 -18.22 -14.81
CA VAL A 94 -15.97 -18.43 -15.98
C VAL A 94 -17.36 -18.87 -15.55
N VAL A 95 -18.39 -18.17 -15.98
CA VAL A 95 -19.79 -18.53 -15.68
C VAL A 95 -20.65 -18.45 -16.92
N ILE A 96 -21.74 -19.21 -16.92
CA ILE A 96 -22.82 -19.04 -17.88
C ILE A 96 -23.83 -18.07 -17.30
N VAL A 97 -24.26 -17.09 -18.13
CA VAL A 97 -25.26 -16.08 -17.74
C VAL A 97 -26.58 -16.78 -17.42
N SER A 98 -27.16 -16.47 -16.26
CA SER A 98 -28.27 -17.23 -15.71
C SER A 98 -29.63 -16.78 -16.23
N ARG A 99 -29.74 -15.52 -16.70
CA ARG A 99 -31.01 -14.92 -17.14
C ARG A 99 -31.44 -15.41 -18.51
N ALA A 100 -32.74 -15.59 -18.68
CA ALA A 100 -33.32 -16.06 -19.96
C ALA A 100 -33.15 -15.05 -21.11
N ASP A 101 -33.09 -13.74 -20.81
CA ASP A 101 -32.81 -12.66 -21.76
C ASP A 101 -31.31 -12.52 -22.09
N ARG A 102 -30.46 -13.31 -21.42
CA ARG A 102 -28.99 -13.27 -21.52
C ARG A 102 -28.36 -11.93 -21.16
N GLU A 103 -29.07 -11.07 -20.46
CA GLU A 103 -28.50 -9.83 -19.92
C GLU A 103 -27.68 -10.16 -18.66
N ILE A 104 -26.40 -9.75 -18.68
CA ILE A 104 -25.47 -9.98 -17.58
C ILE A 104 -25.90 -9.17 -16.35
N SER A 105 -26.14 -9.87 -15.26
CA SER A 105 -26.56 -9.33 -13.98
C SER A 105 -25.38 -9.16 -13.02
N ARG A 106 -25.62 -8.45 -11.92
CA ARG A 106 -24.63 -8.34 -10.80
C ARG A 106 -24.32 -9.71 -10.19
N GLU A 107 -25.32 -10.59 -10.11
CA GLU A 107 -25.14 -11.95 -9.61
C GLU A 107 -24.20 -12.77 -10.51
N ASP A 108 -24.26 -12.57 -11.82
CA ASP A 108 -23.34 -13.25 -12.78
C ASP A 108 -21.91 -12.75 -12.57
N ILE A 109 -21.72 -11.44 -12.41
CA ILE A 109 -20.42 -10.81 -12.09
C ILE A 109 -19.86 -11.39 -10.80
N GLN A 110 -20.67 -11.43 -9.73
CA GLN A 110 -20.24 -12.00 -8.43
C GLN A 110 -19.89 -13.48 -8.54
N ARG A 111 -20.68 -14.27 -9.25
CA ARG A 111 -20.40 -15.71 -9.47
C ARG A 111 -19.08 -15.89 -10.21
N ALA A 112 -18.77 -15.07 -11.20
CA ALA A 112 -17.50 -15.14 -11.93
C ALA A 112 -16.31 -14.80 -11.01
N LEU A 113 -16.42 -13.75 -10.19
CA LEU A 113 -15.40 -13.39 -9.20
C LEU A 113 -15.19 -14.48 -8.16
N LEU A 114 -16.27 -15.03 -7.58
CA LEU A 114 -16.20 -16.13 -6.62
C LEU A 114 -15.57 -17.39 -7.23
N GLN A 115 -15.82 -17.67 -8.51
CA GLN A 115 -15.19 -18.79 -9.18
C GLN A 115 -13.69 -18.58 -9.37
N ALA A 116 -13.24 -17.34 -9.64
CA ALA A 116 -11.81 -17.04 -9.68
C ALA A 116 -11.13 -17.24 -8.32
N GLU A 117 -11.85 -17.05 -7.21
CA GLU A 117 -11.37 -17.33 -5.86
C GLU A 117 -11.31 -18.82 -5.52
N ALA A 118 -12.19 -19.63 -6.11
CA ALA A 118 -12.36 -21.05 -5.79
C ALA A 118 -11.15 -21.93 -6.17
N ILE A 119 -10.18 -21.41 -6.92
CA ILE A 119 -8.89 -22.09 -7.11
C ILE A 119 -8.20 -22.11 -5.73
N PRO A 120 -7.88 -23.31 -5.18
CA PRO A 120 -7.42 -23.43 -3.82
C PRO A 120 -6.24 -22.50 -3.54
N ALA A 121 -6.40 -21.62 -2.57
CA ALA A 121 -5.28 -20.91 -1.97
C ALA A 121 -4.30 -21.94 -1.41
N SER A 122 -3.02 -21.63 -1.42
CA SER A 122 -2.05 -22.47 -0.69
C SER A 122 -2.49 -22.60 0.78
N PRO A 123 -2.30 -23.75 1.40
CA PRO A 123 -2.56 -23.90 2.84
C PRO A 123 -1.90 -22.76 3.62
N ASN A 124 -2.58 -22.23 4.62
CA ASN A 124 -2.13 -21.12 5.47
C ASN A 124 -2.11 -19.73 4.80
N ARG A 125 -2.89 -19.51 3.73
CA ARG A 125 -3.11 -18.18 3.15
C ARG A 125 -4.60 -17.83 3.16
N GLU A 126 -4.89 -16.54 3.30
CA GLU A 126 -6.23 -15.96 3.15
C GLU A 126 -6.21 -14.97 1.99
N ILE A 127 -7.29 -14.91 1.22
CA ILE A 127 -7.47 -13.93 0.15
C ILE A 127 -7.72 -12.58 0.80
N LEU A 128 -6.89 -11.60 0.44
CA LEU A 128 -7.03 -10.21 0.86
C LEU A 128 -7.85 -9.41 -0.16
N HIS A 129 -7.54 -9.58 -1.45
CA HIS A 129 -8.24 -8.93 -2.56
C HIS A 129 -8.39 -9.89 -3.73
N ASN A 130 -9.51 -9.75 -4.45
CA ASN A 130 -9.74 -10.35 -5.76
C ASN A 130 -10.14 -9.22 -6.72
N LEU A 131 -9.20 -8.76 -7.54
CA LEU A 131 -9.33 -7.56 -8.36
C LEU A 131 -9.53 -7.96 -9.81
N ALA A 132 -10.69 -7.62 -10.39
CA ALA A 132 -10.94 -7.79 -11.80
C ALA A 132 -9.97 -6.94 -12.62
N ARG A 133 -9.41 -7.51 -13.68
CA ARG A 133 -8.49 -6.85 -14.62
C ARG A 133 -9.15 -6.65 -15.99
N GLU A 134 -9.83 -7.68 -16.46
CA GLU A 134 -10.44 -7.69 -17.79
C GLU A 134 -11.63 -8.63 -17.77
N TRP A 135 -12.71 -8.22 -18.42
CA TRP A 135 -13.87 -9.07 -18.68
C TRP A 135 -13.90 -9.51 -20.13
N THR A 136 -14.45 -10.71 -20.35
CA THR A 136 -14.67 -11.28 -21.67
C THR A 136 -16.11 -11.79 -21.75
N VAL A 137 -16.86 -11.36 -22.78
CA VAL A 137 -18.23 -11.83 -23.05
C VAL A 137 -18.24 -12.54 -24.39
N ASP A 138 -18.64 -13.80 -24.40
CA ASP A 138 -18.70 -14.67 -25.59
C ASP A 138 -17.40 -14.67 -26.44
N GLY A 139 -16.24 -14.49 -25.79
CA GLY A 139 -14.92 -14.45 -26.41
C GLY A 139 -14.44 -13.05 -26.80
N GLU A 140 -15.27 -12.03 -26.72
CA GLU A 140 -14.89 -10.63 -26.92
C GLU A 140 -14.23 -10.08 -25.66
N LYS A 141 -12.95 -9.71 -25.77
CA LYS A 141 -12.09 -9.23 -24.67
C LYS A 141 -12.12 -7.71 -24.53
N GLY A 142 -11.46 -7.19 -23.48
CA GLY A 142 -11.27 -5.75 -23.25
C GLY A 142 -12.49 -5.06 -22.69
N ILE A 143 -13.45 -5.81 -22.17
CA ILE A 143 -14.67 -5.24 -21.57
C ILE A 143 -14.33 -4.75 -20.15
N LYS A 144 -14.65 -3.48 -19.87
CA LYS A 144 -14.40 -2.85 -18.55
C LYS A 144 -15.56 -3.10 -17.58
N ASP A 145 -16.79 -2.96 -18.04
CA ASP A 145 -17.99 -3.24 -17.25
C ASP A 145 -18.97 -4.07 -18.08
N PRO A 146 -19.14 -5.36 -17.74
CA PRO A 146 -20.05 -6.25 -18.47
C PRO A 146 -21.51 -6.11 -18.05
N LEU A 147 -21.82 -5.33 -16.99
CA LEU A 147 -23.19 -5.19 -16.45
C LEU A 147 -24.15 -4.68 -17.53
N GLY A 148 -25.28 -5.39 -17.74
CA GLY A 148 -26.29 -5.05 -18.72
C GLY A 148 -25.94 -5.42 -20.17
N MET A 149 -24.74 -5.94 -20.44
CA MET A 149 -24.41 -6.48 -21.77
C MET A 149 -25.11 -7.82 -21.99
N THR A 150 -25.37 -8.16 -23.25
CA THR A 150 -25.99 -9.44 -23.63
C THR A 150 -24.91 -10.44 -24.00
N GLY A 151 -24.97 -11.64 -23.41
CA GLY A 151 -24.03 -12.72 -23.69
C GLY A 151 -24.42 -14.03 -23.01
N VAL A 152 -23.83 -15.13 -23.45
CA VAL A 152 -24.05 -16.48 -22.89
C VAL A 152 -22.98 -16.82 -21.86
N LYS A 153 -21.73 -16.46 -22.14
CA LYS A 153 -20.56 -16.80 -21.34
C LYS A 153 -19.88 -15.54 -20.85
N LEU A 154 -19.75 -15.40 -19.55
CA LEU A 154 -18.99 -14.33 -18.90
C LEU A 154 -17.70 -14.92 -18.31
N GLU A 155 -16.55 -14.32 -18.67
CA GLU A 155 -15.25 -14.66 -18.12
C GLU A 155 -14.65 -13.41 -17.45
N VAL A 156 -13.87 -13.61 -16.40
CA VAL A 156 -13.08 -12.56 -15.74
C VAL A 156 -11.65 -13.04 -15.53
N ASP A 157 -10.70 -12.24 -15.95
CA ASP A 157 -9.30 -12.38 -15.54
C ASP A 157 -9.08 -11.50 -14.32
N THR A 158 -8.57 -12.09 -13.23
CA THR A 158 -8.41 -11.39 -11.94
C THR A 158 -6.97 -11.45 -11.43
N LEU A 159 -6.63 -10.50 -10.58
CA LEU A 159 -5.45 -10.52 -9.73
C LEU A 159 -5.87 -10.85 -8.31
N VAL A 160 -5.54 -12.06 -7.86
CA VAL A 160 -5.80 -12.49 -6.47
C VAL A 160 -4.59 -12.16 -5.62
N ILE A 161 -4.81 -11.37 -4.57
CA ILE A 161 -3.80 -10.99 -3.58
C ILE A 161 -4.09 -11.77 -2.30
N GLU A 162 -3.14 -12.59 -1.88
CA GLU A 162 -3.22 -13.43 -0.70
C GLU A 162 -2.23 -12.96 0.36
N CYS A 163 -2.58 -13.17 1.62
CA CYS A 163 -1.69 -12.93 2.76
C CYS A 163 -1.57 -14.18 3.62
N GLY A 164 -0.43 -14.38 4.24
CA GLY A 164 -0.24 -15.45 5.23
C GLY A 164 -1.26 -15.31 6.37
N ALA A 165 -2.04 -16.37 6.63
CA ALA A 165 -3.13 -16.36 7.61
C ALA A 165 -2.66 -15.96 9.02
N SER A 166 -1.47 -16.39 9.44
CA SER A 166 -0.89 -16.01 10.74
C SER A 166 -0.58 -14.52 10.82
N ALA A 167 -0.05 -13.93 9.73
CA ALA A 167 0.25 -12.50 9.69
C ALA A 167 -1.02 -11.65 9.78
N LEU A 168 -2.07 -12.04 9.03
CA LEU A 168 -3.39 -11.43 9.11
C LEU A 168 -4.00 -11.52 10.51
N LYS A 169 -3.97 -12.71 11.11
CA LYS A 169 -4.51 -12.94 12.46
C LYS A 169 -3.79 -12.11 13.52
N ASN A 170 -2.46 -12.02 13.45
CA ASN A 170 -1.68 -11.23 14.39
C ASN A 170 -1.95 -9.73 14.24
N LEU A 171 -2.06 -9.22 13.01
CA LEU A 171 -2.41 -7.82 12.76
C LEU A 171 -3.81 -7.50 13.29
N ARG A 172 -4.82 -8.31 12.93
CA ARG A 172 -6.19 -8.15 13.46
C ARG A 172 -6.21 -8.14 14.99
N LYS A 173 -5.42 -9.01 15.64
CA LYS A 173 -5.32 -9.07 17.10
C LYS A 173 -4.67 -7.81 17.68
N ALA A 174 -3.57 -7.31 17.11
CA ALA A 174 -2.92 -6.09 17.57
C ALA A 174 -3.84 -4.87 17.45
N VAL A 175 -4.54 -4.72 16.30
CA VAL A 175 -5.50 -3.62 16.06
C VAL A 175 -6.69 -3.71 17.03
N SER A 176 -7.22 -4.92 17.25
CA SER A 176 -8.30 -5.15 18.23
C SER A 176 -7.88 -4.84 19.67
N LEU A 177 -6.66 -5.21 20.08
CA LEU A 177 -6.10 -4.87 21.40
C LEU A 177 -5.83 -3.37 21.53
N ALA A 178 -5.61 -2.66 20.44
CA ALA A 178 -5.54 -1.19 20.44
C ALA A 178 -6.93 -0.54 20.65
N GLY A 179 -8.01 -1.32 20.64
CA GLY A 179 -9.40 -0.83 20.79
C GLY A 179 -10.02 -0.31 19.50
N ILE A 180 -9.46 -0.70 18.34
CA ILE A 180 -9.89 -0.21 17.03
C ILE A 180 -10.68 -1.31 16.31
N LYS A 181 -11.84 -0.95 15.76
CA LYS A 181 -12.63 -1.83 14.91
C LYS A 181 -12.13 -1.70 13.45
N ILE A 182 -11.74 -2.81 12.87
CA ILE A 182 -11.33 -2.88 11.47
C ILE A 182 -12.57 -2.89 10.60
N ARG A 183 -12.67 -1.93 9.67
CA ARG A 183 -13.67 -1.91 8.62
C ARG A 183 -13.23 -2.80 7.45
N GLU A 184 -11.97 -2.66 7.05
CA GLU A 184 -11.39 -3.38 5.92
C GLU A 184 -9.86 -3.43 6.06
N LEU A 185 -9.24 -4.49 5.48
CA LEU A 185 -7.79 -4.60 5.33
C LEU A 185 -7.41 -4.38 3.87
N VAL A 186 -6.48 -3.48 3.61
CA VAL A 186 -6.05 -3.11 2.26
C VAL A 186 -4.54 -3.25 2.12
N LEU A 187 -4.08 -3.80 1.00
CA LEU A 187 -2.65 -3.87 0.67
C LEU A 187 -2.03 -2.47 0.66
N SER A 188 -0.98 -2.22 1.49
CA SER A 188 -0.37 -0.88 1.67
C SER A 188 0.03 -0.20 0.36
N PRO A 189 0.82 -0.80 -0.56
CA PRO A 189 1.18 -0.14 -1.82
C PRO A 189 -0.03 0.10 -2.74
N LEU A 190 -1.08 -0.71 -2.63
CA LEU A 190 -2.33 -0.47 -3.34
C LEU A 190 -3.02 0.78 -2.80
N ALA A 191 -3.15 0.90 -1.49
CA ALA A 191 -3.68 2.11 -0.86
C ALA A 191 -2.86 3.35 -1.26
N ALA A 192 -1.52 3.30 -1.14
CA ALA A 192 -0.64 4.38 -1.53
C ALA A 192 -0.87 4.84 -2.99
N SER A 193 -1.08 3.88 -3.91
CA SER A 193 -1.34 4.18 -5.32
C SER A 193 -2.63 4.97 -5.55
N TYR A 194 -3.66 4.75 -4.73
CA TYR A 194 -4.91 5.51 -4.79
C TYR A 194 -4.74 6.97 -4.34
N ALA A 195 -3.79 7.24 -3.45
CA ALA A 195 -3.46 8.60 -3.07
C ALA A 195 -2.68 9.35 -4.17
N VAL A 196 -1.69 8.69 -4.79
CA VAL A 196 -0.67 9.38 -5.60
C VAL A 196 -0.91 9.37 -7.11
N LEU A 197 -1.81 8.50 -7.61
CA LEU A 197 -2.12 8.42 -9.04
C LEU A 197 -3.41 9.15 -9.41
N ASN A 198 -3.35 9.90 -10.51
CA ASN A 198 -4.55 10.39 -11.19
C ASN A 198 -5.08 9.36 -12.23
N PRO A 199 -6.33 9.54 -12.70
CA PRO A 199 -6.92 8.62 -13.69
C PRO A 199 -6.10 8.47 -14.97
N ARG A 200 -5.51 9.56 -15.47
CA ARG A 200 -4.69 9.53 -16.69
C ARG A 200 -3.42 8.69 -16.51
N GLN A 201 -2.77 8.75 -15.34
CA GLN A 201 -1.61 7.94 -15.06
C GLN A 201 -1.96 6.44 -15.00
N LYS A 202 -3.11 6.10 -14.40
CA LYS A 202 -3.60 4.71 -14.36
C LYS A 202 -3.88 4.18 -15.77
N GLU A 203 -4.47 5.02 -16.63
CA GLU A 203 -4.78 4.66 -18.01
C GLU A 203 -3.53 4.44 -18.86
N LEU A 204 -2.54 5.33 -18.76
CA LEU A 204 -1.32 5.29 -19.57
C LEU A 204 -0.36 4.14 -19.23
N GLY A 205 -0.55 3.45 -18.14
CA GLY A 205 0.40 2.47 -17.62
C GLY A 205 1.48 3.11 -16.75
N THR A 206 1.35 2.95 -15.43
CA THR A 206 2.24 3.58 -14.43
C THR A 206 2.64 2.57 -13.36
N LEU A 207 3.92 2.59 -13.00
CA LEU A 207 4.47 1.91 -11.84
C LEU A 207 4.36 2.81 -10.61
N VAL A 208 3.89 2.29 -9.48
CA VAL A 208 4.07 2.91 -8.16
C VAL A 208 5.05 2.10 -7.35
N LEU A 209 6.05 2.76 -6.78
CA LEU A 209 6.98 2.19 -5.81
C LEU A 209 6.77 2.89 -4.46
N ASP A 210 6.18 2.18 -3.52
CA ASP A 210 6.00 2.59 -2.13
C ASP A 210 7.19 2.08 -1.30
N ILE A 211 8.20 2.94 -1.14
CA ILE A 211 9.47 2.60 -0.47
C ILE A 211 9.30 2.81 1.03
N GLY A 212 9.00 1.72 1.73
CA GLY A 212 8.89 1.70 3.18
C GLY A 212 10.22 1.52 3.90
N GLY A 213 10.15 1.22 5.22
CA GLY A 213 11.34 0.94 6.03
C GLY A 213 12.01 -0.39 5.65
N SER A 214 11.29 -1.50 5.74
CA SER A 214 11.85 -2.84 5.51
C SER A 214 11.41 -3.49 4.20
N THR A 215 10.43 -2.94 3.52
CA THR A 215 9.89 -3.46 2.26
C THR A 215 9.62 -2.33 1.29
N THR A 216 9.57 -2.65 0.00
CA THR A 216 9.10 -1.76 -1.05
C THR A 216 7.93 -2.43 -1.74
N GLY A 217 6.78 -1.77 -1.69
CA GLY A 217 5.60 -2.18 -2.43
C GLY A 217 5.67 -1.74 -3.89
N LEU A 218 5.19 -2.57 -4.78
CA LEU A 218 5.16 -2.35 -6.21
C LEU A 218 3.74 -2.58 -6.71
N VAL A 219 3.16 -1.60 -7.42
CA VAL A 219 1.87 -1.76 -8.11
C VAL A 219 1.99 -1.17 -9.52
N ILE A 220 1.50 -1.90 -10.51
CA ILE A 220 1.42 -1.46 -11.90
C ILE A 220 -0.04 -1.29 -12.26
N PHE A 221 -0.39 -0.13 -12.81
CA PHE A 221 -1.68 0.13 -13.44
C PHE A 221 -1.51 0.18 -14.96
N GLU A 222 -2.48 -0.34 -15.70
CA GLU A 222 -2.62 -0.21 -17.14
C GLU A 222 -4.11 -0.12 -17.49
N GLU A 223 -4.46 0.72 -18.45
CA GLU A 223 -5.85 0.89 -18.92
C GLU A 223 -6.86 1.15 -17.78
N GLY A 224 -6.40 1.86 -16.74
CA GLY A 224 -7.20 2.20 -15.57
C GLY A 224 -7.21 1.15 -14.45
N ASP A 225 -6.85 -0.10 -14.73
CA ASP A 225 -6.93 -1.23 -13.82
C ASP A 225 -5.57 -1.66 -13.27
N ILE A 226 -5.58 -2.49 -12.22
CA ILE A 226 -4.37 -3.01 -11.60
C ILE A 226 -3.87 -4.19 -12.45
N PHE A 227 -2.75 -3.97 -13.13
CA PHE A 227 -2.11 -4.99 -13.92
C PHE A 227 -1.33 -6.00 -13.05
N HIS A 228 -0.58 -5.50 -12.07
CA HIS A 228 0.26 -6.33 -11.20
C HIS A 228 0.54 -5.66 -9.86
N ALA A 229 0.81 -6.47 -8.83
CA ALA A 229 1.30 -6.02 -7.53
C ALA A 229 2.37 -6.96 -7.00
N ALA A 230 3.32 -6.43 -6.22
CA ALA A 230 4.33 -7.22 -5.53
C ALA A 230 4.85 -6.49 -4.28
N VAL A 231 5.48 -7.23 -3.37
CA VAL A 231 6.20 -6.67 -2.24
C VAL A 231 7.63 -7.17 -2.26
N LEU A 232 8.58 -6.26 -2.41
CA LEU A 232 10.01 -6.53 -2.41
C LEU A 232 10.54 -6.52 -0.96
N GLY A 233 11.40 -7.44 -0.62
CA GLY A 233 11.94 -7.63 0.75
C GLY A 233 13.01 -6.62 1.16
N LEU A 234 13.16 -5.50 0.47
CA LEU A 234 14.08 -4.41 0.76
C LEU A 234 13.34 -3.08 0.93
N GLY A 235 13.85 -2.22 1.81
CA GLY A 235 13.38 -0.86 2.04
C GLY A 235 14.48 0.01 2.65
N SER A 236 14.14 1.26 2.96
CA SER A 236 15.11 2.30 3.36
C SER A 236 15.88 2.02 4.65
N SER A 237 15.36 1.19 5.57
CA SER A 237 16.08 0.81 6.80
C SER A 237 17.28 -0.10 6.53
N HIS A 238 17.33 -0.77 5.37
CA HIS A 238 18.53 -1.53 4.99
C HIS A 238 19.72 -0.59 4.75
N ALA A 239 19.49 0.60 4.17
CA ALA A 239 20.53 1.64 4.09
C ALA A 239 20.98 2.11 5.49
N THR A 240 20.06 2.20 6.46
CA THR A 240 20.43 2.50 7.85
C THR A 240 21.34 1.43 8.43
N HIS A 241 21.03 0.15 8.25
CA HIS A 241 21.86 -0.95 8.71
C HIS A 241 23.24 -0.97 8.02
N ASP A 242 23.30 -0.68 6.72
CA ASP A 242 24.57 -0.56 6.02
C ASP A 242 25.43 0.59 6.58
N LEU A 243 24.80 1.71 6.96
CA LEU A 243 25.50 2.82 7.63
C LEU A 243 25.97 2.44 9.04
N VAL A 244 25.23 1.63 9.81
CA VAL A 244 25.68 1.10 11.10
C VAL A 244 27.02 0.37 10.91
N TYR A 245 27.11 -0.53 9.95
CA TYR A 245 28.31 -1.31 9.68
C TYR A 245 29.43 -0.47 9.06
N GLY A 246 29.11 0.36 8.08
CA GLY A 246 30.09 1.17 7.36
C GLY A 246 30.72 2.29 8.18
N LEU A 247 29.93 2.88 9.10
CA LEU A 247 30.37 4.02 9.91
C LEU A 247 30.67 3.64 11.36
N GLN A 248 30.38 2.41 11.78
CA GLN A 248 30.56 1.91 13.15
C GLN A 248 29.87 2.80 14.21
N VAL A 249 28.59 3.16 13.94
CA VAL A 249 27.72 3.95 14.82
C VAL A 249 26.51 3.12 15.22
N ASP A 250 25.78 3.54 16.26
CA ASP A 250 24.52 2.91 16.63
C ASP A 250 23.41 3.17 15.57
N VAL A 251 22.31 2.44 15.68
CA VAL A 251 21.22 2.48 14.69
C VAL A 251 20.50 3.83 14.64
N ASP A 252 20.37 4.50 15.78
CA ASP A 252 19.68 5.80 15.86
C ASP A 252 20.54 6.90 15.24
N ALA A 253 21.87 6.86 15.49
CA ALA A 253 22.84 7.73 14.86
C ALA A 253 22.87 7.50 13.34
N ALA A 254 22.92 6.23 12.88
CA ALA A 254 22.88 5.88 11.47
C ALA A 254 21.60 6.38 10.77
N GLU A 255 20.44 6.22 11.39
CA GLU A 255 19.17 6.73 10.87
C GLU A 255 19.15 8.26 10.78
N LYS A 256 19.67 8.93 11.81
CA LYS A 256 19.83 10.39 11.81
C LYS A 256 20.77 10.84 10.69
N ILE A 257 21.93 10.19 10.55
CA ILE A 257 22.90 10.47 9.46
C ILE A 257 22.23 10.29 8.09
N LYS A 258 21.53 9.18 7.88
CA LYS A 258 20.78 8.93 6.63
C LYS A 258 19.79 10.05 6.31
N LYS A 259 19.00 10.47 7.29
CA LYS A 259 17.98 11.52 7.12
C LYS A 259 18.58 12.91 6.87
N THR A 260 19.70 13.25 7.52
CA THR A 260 20.27 14.60 7.46
C THR A 260 21.34 14.75 6.38
N HIS A 261 22.08 13.70 6.07
CA HIS A 261 23.25 13.75 5.18
C HIS A 261 23.17 12.80 3.98
N GLY A 262 22.20 11.85 3.97
CA GLY A 262 22.02 10.87 2.91
C GLY A 262 21.70 11.51 1.57
N SER A 263 22.10 10.84 0.51
CA SER A 263 21.74 11.09 -0.88
C SER A 263 21.72 9.78 -1.63
N ALA A 264 20.77 9.61 -2.53
CA ALA A 264 20.72 8.44 -3.40
C ALA A 264 21.67 8.53 -4.59
N LEU A 265 22.48 9.59 -4.70
CA LEU A 265 23.43 9.80 -5.80
C LEU A 265 24.72 10.40 -5.25
N ALA A 266 25.78 9.58 -5.13
CA ALA A 266 27.06 9.95 -4.53
C ALA A 266 27.81 11.03 -5.33
N GLU A 267 27.71 11.01 -6.66
CA GLU A 267 28.34 12.00 -7.53
C GLU A 267 27.77 13.41 -7.35
N SER A 268 26.56 13.55 -6.82
CA SER A 268 25.95 14.86 -6.52
C SER A 268 26.42 15.45 -5.19
N THR A 269 27.29 14.75 -4.46
CA THR A 269 27.75 15.13 -3.12
C THR A 269 29.21 15.57 -3.18
N SER A 270 29.52 16.74 -2.64
CA SER A 270 30.89 17.24 -2.60
C SER A 270 31.77 16.40 -1.71
N SER A 271 32.99 16.07 -2.17
CA SER A 271 34.01 15.42 -1.34
C SER A 271 34.57 16.32 -0.23
N ARG A 272 34.26 17.62 -0.26
CA ARG A 272 34.67 18.58 0.77
C ARG A 272 33.68 18.66 1.94
N ASP A 273 32.47 18.13 1.75
CA ASP A 273 31.45 18.11 2.80
C ASP A 273 31.80 17.03 3.82
N MET A 274 32.17 17.45 5.03
CA MET A 274 32.58 16.56 6.12
C MET A 274 31.48 16.45 7.18
N ILE A 275 31.30 15.25 7.72
CA ILE A 275 30.36 14.95 8.81
C ILE A 275 31.19 14.57 10.04
N ASP A 276 31.01 15.30 11.12
CA ASP A 276 31.63 15.01 12.42
C ASP A 276 30.79 13.96 13.17
N LEU A 277 31.23 12.70 13.10
CA LEU A 277 30.53 11.59 13.77
C LEU A 277 30.64 11.64 15.29
N LYS A 278 31.59 12.40 15.88
CA LYS A 278 31.73 12.52 17.34
C LYS A 278 30.47 13.09 17.98
N LYS A 279 29.76 14.00 17.26
CA LYS A 279 28.47 14.55 17.69
C LYS A 279 27.29 13.57 17.58
N LEU A 280 27.52 12.41 16.97
CA LEU A 280 26.52 11.39 16.65
C LEU A 280 26.92 10.01 17.21
N GLY A 281 27.85 9.97 18.18
CA GLY A 281 28.25 8.72 18.85
C GLY A 281 29.35 7.92 18.14
N GLY A 282 29.93 8.44 17.04
CA GLY A 282 31.07 7.85 16.37
C GLY A 282 32.40 8.45 16.79
N GLU A 283 33.52 7.95 16.25
CA GLU A 283 34.86 8.39 16.64
C GLU A 283 35.52 9.37 15.67
N ASN A 284 35.11 9.35 14.41
CA ASN A 284 35.83 9.97 13.29
C ASN A 284 34.99 11.08 12.60
N THR A 285 35.67 11.84 11.73
CA THR A 285 35.05 12.69 10.72
C THR A 285 35.11 11.98 9.37
N ILE A 286 34.01 11.92 8.64
CA ILE A 286 33.89 11.23 7.37
C ILE A 286 33.43 12.18 6.26
N GLN A 287 33.65 11.81 5.00
CA GLN A 287 33.09 12.53 3.87
C GLN A 287 31.60 12.21 3.73
N ARG A 288 30.76 13.22 3.51
CA ARG A 288 29.35 13.02 3.19
C ARG A 288 29.15 12.09 1.97
N LYS A 289 30.13 12.09 1.05
CA LYS A 289 30.12 11.21 -0.12
C LYS A 289 30.13 9.72 0.26
N GLU A 290 30.76 9.33 1.36
CA GLU A 290 30.75 7.94 1.85
C GLU A 290 29.34 7.51 2.24
N VAL A 291 28.62 8.36 2.99
CA VAL A 291 27.21 8.14 3.33
C VAL A 291 26.35 8.01 2.06
N ALA A 292 26.55 8.91 1.09
CA ALA A 292 25.82 8.89 -0.17
C ALA A 292 26.11 7.61 -0.97
N THR A 293 27.38 7.14 -1.00
CA THR A 293 27.76 5.90 -1.70
C THR A 293 27.04 4.68 -1.11
N ILE A 294 26.98 4.58 0.21
CA ILE A 294 26.25 3.49 0.90
C ILE A 294 24.75 3.55 0.59
N CYS A 295 24.16 4.73 0.65
CA CYS A 295 22.75 4.91 0.31
C CYS A 295 22.46 4.59 -1.15
N GLU A 296 23.26 5.11 -2.10
CA GLU A 296 23.11 4.84 -3.54
C GLU A 296 23.11 3.34 -3.82
N ALA A 297 24.09 2.60 -3.29
CA ALA A 297 24.20 1.15 -3.48
C ALA A 297 22.92 0.42 -3.03
N ARG A 298 22.37 0.77 -1.87
CA ARG A 298 21.15 0.13 -1.35
C ARG A 298 19.90 0.51 -2.13
N PHE A 299 19.74 1.76 -2.54
CA PHE A 299 18.58 2.17 -3.33
C PHE A 299 18.65 1.62 -4.77
N SER A 300 19.85 1.52 -5.38
CA SER A 300 20.03 0.80 -6.65
C SER A 300 19.60 -0.66 -6.54
N GLU A 301 19.90 -1.35 -5.45
CA GLU A 301 19.45 -2.72 -5.25
C GLU A 301 17.91 -2.84 -5.19
N ILE A 302 17.23 -1.86 -4.55
CA ILE A 302 15.76 -1.80 -4.56
C ILE A 302 15.25 -1.68 -6.00
N PHE A 303 15.86 -0.79 -6.80
CA PHE A 303 15.46 -0.59 -8.20
C PHE A 303 15.80 -1.79 -9.08
N ASP A 304 16.91 -2.49 -8.82
CA ASP A 304 17.25 -3.74 -9.50
C ASP A 304 16.20 -4.84 -9.25
N MET A 305 15.71 -4.94 -8.01
CA MET A 305 14.62 -5.87 -7.69
C MET A 305 13.31 -5.47 -8.39
N ALA A 306 12.98 -4.17 -8.42
CA ALA A 306 11.83 -3.67 -9.14
C ALA A 306 11.95 -3.94 -10.66
N GLN A 307 13.14 -3.74 -11.23
CA GLN A 307 13.40 -4.02 -12.64
C GLN A 307 13.29 -5.51 -12.98
N LYS A 308 13.75 -6.40 -12.09
CA LYS A 308 13.55 -7.86 -12.23
C LYS A 308 12.06 -8.21 -12.25
N GLU A 309 11.28 -7.58 -11.39
CA GLU A 309 9.83 -7.80 -11.34
C GLU A 309 9.14 -7.26 -12.60
N LEU A 310 9.50 -6.07 -13.08
CA LEU A 310 9.01 -5.51 -14.35
C LEU A 310 9.33 -6.42 -15.54
N LYS A 311 10.55 -7.00 -15.60
CA LYS A 311 10.93 -7.97 -16.63
C LYS A 311 10.09 -9.24 -16.54
N ARG A 312 9.84 -9.76 -15.34
CA ARG A 312 9.05 -10.96 -15.10
C ARG A 312 7.62 -10.83 -15.65
N VAL A 313 7.04 -9.63 -15.55
CA VAL A 313 5.68 -9.37 -16.05
C VAL A 313 5.65 -8.71 -17.44
N GLY A 314 6.81 -8.59 -18.11
CA GLY A 314 6.91 -8.08 -19.48
C GLY A 314 6.65 -6.58 -19.60
N ARG A 315 7.00 -5.77 -18.58
CA ARG A 315 6.73 -4.33 -18.55
C ARG A 315 7.99 -3.46 -18.34
N ALA A 316 9.16 -4.05 -18.42
CA ALA A 316 10.41 -3.28 -18.32
C ALA A 316 10.49 -2.22 -19.42
N SER A 317 10.67 -0.96 -19.04
CA SER A 317 10.72 0.22 -19.94
C SER A 317 9.49 0.41 -20.85
N MET A 318 8.35 -0.20 -20.51
CA MET A 318 7.13 -0.21 -21.33
C MET A 318 5.94 0.50 -20.64
N LEU A 319 6.18 1.36 -19.68
CA LEU A 319 5.15 2.11 -18.96
C LEU A 319 5.23 3.60 -19.33
N PRO A 320 4.39 4.07 -20.27
CA PRO A 320 4.42 5.47 -20.71
C PRO A 320 4.10 6.49 -19.61
N GLY A 321 3.28 6.08 -18.62
CA GLY A 321 3.00 6.89 -17.41
C GLY A 321 4.17 6.99 -16.44
N GLY A 322 5.27 6.23 -16.69
CA GLY A 322 6.49 6.25 -15.90
C GLY A 322 6.38 5.53 -14.57
N ALA A 323 7.20 5.95 -13.60
CA ALA A 323 7.17 5.46 -12.24
C ALA A 323 6.97 6.60 -11.24
N VAL A 324 6.11 6.35 -10.25
CA VAL A 324 5.80 7.26 -9.14
C VAL A 324 6.46 6.68 -7.88
N LEU A 325 7.35 7.45 -7.26
CA LEU A 325 8.04 7.08 -6.02
C LEU A 325 7.33 7.69 -4.82
N THR A 326 6.94 6.86 -3.87
CA THR A 326 6.27 7.28 -2.64
C THR A 326 6.78 6.49 -1.42
N GLY A 327 6.14 6.67 -0.25
CA GLY A 327 6.59 6.07 1.00
C GLY A 327 7.73 6.85 1.67
N GLY A 328 7.97 6.58 2.95
CA GLY A 328 8.96 7.31 3.75
C GLY A 328 10.40 7.24 3.23
N GLY A 329 10.77 6.14 2.58
CA GLY A 329 12.08 5.96 1.95
C GLY A 329 12.31 6.86 0.74
N SER A 330 11.25 7.32 0.08
CA SER A 330 11.36 8.20 -1.08
C SER A 330 11.77 9.64 -0.74
N ARG A 331 11.82 9.98 0.54
CA ARG A 331 12.29 11.31 1.02
C ARG A 331 13.78 11.54 0.81
N ILE A 332 14.58 10.48 0.55
CA ILE A 332 16.02 10.65 0.37
C ILE A 332 16.32 11.53 -0.86
N PRO A 333 17.20 12.53 -0.76
CA PRO A 333 17.55 13.40 -1.87
C PRO A 333 18.08 12.65 -3.09
N ARG A 334 17.75 13.11 -4.29
CA ARG A 334 18.23 12.59 -5.59
C ARG A 334 17.76 11.18 -5.96
N LEU A 335 16.77 10.64 -5.24
CA LEU A 335 16.21 9.32 -5.55
C LEU A 335 15.59 9.26 -6.96
N ASP A 336 14.95 10.34 -7.38
CA ASP A 336 14.37 10.49 -8.70
C ASP A 336 15.40 10.31 -9.83
N LYS A 337 16.61 10.84 -9.66
CA LYS A 337 17.70 10.70 -10.64
C LYS A 337 18.23 9.28 -10.70
N LEU A 338 18.44 8.66 -9.54
CA LEU A 338 18.88 7.26 -9.46
C LEU A 338 17.81 6.34 -10.07
N ALA A 339 16.56 6.49 -9.69
CA ALA A 339 15.45 5.70 -10.23
C ALA A 339 15.31 5.84 -11.75
N LYS A 340 15.47 7.05 -12.29
CA LYS A 340 15.44 7.30 -13.74
C LYS A 340 16.55 6.53 -14.47
N LYS A 341 17.74 6.50 -13.89
CA LYS A 341 18.90 5.76 -14.42
C LYS A 341 18.63 4.25 -14.41
N ASP A 342 18.21 3.72 -13.26
CA ASP A 342 18.14 2.26 -13.01
C ASP A 342 16.86 1.61 -13.61
N LEU A 343 15.72 2.33 -13.62
CA LEU A 343 14.47 1.83 -14.17
C LEU A 343 14.26 2.15 -15.65
N SER A 344 15.00 3.14 -16.21
CA SER A 344 14.80 3.64 -17.57
C SER A 344 13.34 4.06 -17.86
N LEU A 345 12.69 4.69 -16.88
CA LEU A 345 11.34 5.22 -16.93
C LEU A 345 11.33 6.71 -16.56
N PRO A 346 10.35 7.52 -17.04
CA PRO A 346 10.08 8.83 -16.47
C PRO A 346 9.73 8.69 -14.98
N ILE A 347 10.30 9.55 -14.12
CA ILE A 347 10.08 9.47 -12.67
C ILE A 347 9.35 10.70 -12.16
N THR A 348 8.33 10.49 -11.33
CA THR A 348 7.63 11.54 -10.58
C THR A 348 7.62 11.21 -9.10
N ARG A 349 7.60 12.26 -8.27
CA ARG A 349 7.40 12.09 -6.82
C ARG A 349 5.91 11.93 -6.55
N GLY A 350 5.54 10.88 -5.83
CA GLY A 350 4.17 10.61 -5.41
C GLY A 350 3.78 11.46 -4.21
N VAL A 351 2.82 12.35 -4.42
CA VAL A 351 2.13 13.11 -3.38
C VAL A 351 0.64 12.92 -3.56
N ALA A 352 -0.13 13.03 -2.47
CA ALA A 352 -1.57 12.80 -2.54
C ALA A 352 -2.27 13.85 -3.40
N GLN A 353 -3.14 13.41 -4.31
CA GLN A 353 -3.81 14.27 -5.31
C GLN A 353 -5.33 14.38 -5.11
N ARG A 354 -5.94 13.40 -4.45
CA ARG A 354 -7.41 13.26 -4.36
C ARG A 354 -7.95 13.52 -2.96
N ILE A 355 -7.21 14.26 -2.15
CA ILE A 355 -7.56 14.59 -0.78
C ILE A 355 -7.02 15.98 -0.44
N SER A 356 -7.78 16.76 0.31
CA SER A 356 -7.35 18.07 0.80
C SER A 356 -6.96 18.00 2.27
N GLY A 357 -6.10 18.92 2.72
CA GLY A 357 -5.67 18.97 4.13
C GLY A 357 -4.40 19.77 4.32
N PRO A 358 -3.80 19.71 5.52
CA PRO A 358 -2.52 20.35 5.82
C PRO A 358 -1.42 19.88 4.86
N GLU A 359 -0.66 20.84 4.33
CA GLU A 359 0.37 20.58 3.33
C GLU A 359 1.43 19.59 3.85
N GLU A 360 1.81 19.69 5.12
CA GLU A 360 2.75 18.80 5.79
C GLU A 360 2.33 17.32 5.81
N ILE A 361 1.06 17.02 5.63
CA ILE A 361 0.52 15.65 5.56
C ILE A 361 0.27 15.23 4.12
N VAL A 362 -0.39 16.10 3.34
CA VAL A 362 -0.80 15.78 1.97
C VAL A 362 0.39 15.70 1.02
N GLN A 363 1.43 16.54 1.24
CA GLN A 363 2.65 16.55 0.43
C GLN A 363 3.73 15.56 0.90
N ASP A 364 3.54 14.96 2.07
CA ASP A 364 4.51 14.02 2.61
C ASP A 364 4.27 12.60 2.05
N PRO A 365 5.20 12.04 1.26
CA PRO A 365 5.05 10.72 0.70
C PRO A 365 4.97 9.59 1.74
N ALA A 366 5.41 9.83 2.98
CA ALA A 366 5.28 8.84 4.03
C ALA A 366 3.82 8.58 4.42
N PHE A 367 2.93 9.58 4.29
CA PHE A 367 1.51 9.44 4.59
C PHE A 367 0.68 8.88 3.42
N SER A 368 1.29 8.60 2.26
CA SER A 368 0.55 8.18 1.07
C SER A 368 -0.31 6.94 1.30
N ALA A 369 0.16 5.95 2.04
CA ALA A 369 -0.63 4.76 2.37
C ALA A 369 -1.83 5.13 3.26
N ALA A 370 -1.65 5.87 4.34
CA ALA A 370 -2.72 6.27 5.25
C ALA A 370 -3.76 7.17 4.55
N LEU A 371 -3.32 8.10 3.70
CA LEU A 371 -4.19 8.94 2.86
C LEU A 371 -4.96 8.11 1.82
N GLY A 372 -4.29 7.14 1.20
CA GLY A 372 -4.89 6.23 0.25
C GLY A 372 -5.95 5.32 0.87
N LEU A 373 -5.76 4.87 2.12
CA LEU A 373 -6.75 4.11 2.87
C LEU A 373 -8.02 4.93 3.12
N VAL A 374 -7.88 6.22 3.39
CA VAL A 374 -9.02 7.13 3.52
C VAL A 374 -9.77 7.27 2.19
N ILE A 375 -9.05 7.51 1.09
CA ILE A 375 -9.63 7.61 -0.25
C ILE A 375 -10.35 6.31 -0.62
N TRP A 376 -9.73 5.16 -0.37
CA TRP A 376 -10.30 3.84 -0.55
C TRP A 376 -11.62 3.67 0.23
N GLY A 377 -11.64 4.07 1.50
CA GLY A 377 -12.82 3.96 2.35
C GLY A 377 -14.00 4.83 1.92
N PHE A 378 -13.75 5.91 1.16
CA PHE A 378 -14.78 6.76 0.55
C PHE A 378 -15.22 6.32 -0.85
N ASP A 379 -14.48 5.44 -1.51
CA ASP A 379 -14.81 4.98 -2.86
C ASP A 379 -15.96 3.97 -2.80
N GLU A 380 -17.16 4.42 -3.21
CA GLU A 380 -18.38 3.60 -3.20
C GLU A 380 -18.31 2.43 -4.18
N THR A 381 -17.49 2.51 -5.21
CA THR A 381 -17.35 1.45 -6.23
C THR A 381 -16.72 0.19 -5.63
N PHE A 382 -15.72 0.35 -4.76
CA PHE A 382 -15.11 -0.75 -4.02
C PHE A 382 -16.03 -1.26 -2.90
N ASN A 383 -16.67 -0.35 -2.16
CA ASN A 383 -17.58 -0.71 -1.07
C ASN A 383 -18.76 -1.57 -1.54
N ARG A 384 -19.24 -1.41 -2.79
CA ARG A 384 -20.32 -2.25 -3.34
C ARG A 384 -19.86 -3.66 -3.70
N ALA A 385 -18.63 -3.84 -4.17
CA ALA A 385 -18.08 -5.16 -4.50
C ALA A 385 -17.71 -5.97 -3.25
N THR A 386 -17.28 -5.31 -2.18
CA THR A 386 -16.83 -5.97 -0.93
C THR A 386 -17.91 -6.16 0.11
N MET A 387 -18.93 -5.29 0.18
CA MET A 387 -20.05 -5.41 1.16
C MET A 387 -21.03 -6.55 0.85
N GLU A 388 -21.00 -7.11 -0.36
CA GLU A 388 -21.85 -8.25 -0.74
C GLU A 388 -21.15 -9.61 -0.62
N ASN A 389 -20.02 -9.70 0.09
CA ASN A 389 -19.42 -11.00 0.41
C ASN A 389 -20.23 -11.70 1.53
N PRO A 390 -21.07 -12.72 1.21
CA PRO A 390 -21.96 -13.35 2.19
C PRO A 390 -21.24 -14.26 3.18
N SER A 391 -19.89 -14.41 3.10
CA SER A 391 -19.20 -15.44 3.87
C SER A 391 -19.11 -15.16 5.37
N GLU A 392 -19.13 -13.91 5.82
CA GLU A 392 -19.12 -13.61 7.25
C GLU A 392 -20.53 -13.55 7.88
N SER A 393 -21.59 -13.19 7.11
CA SER A 393 -22.93 -13.06 7.68
C SER A 393 -23.69 -14.40 7.83
N LYS A 394 -23.38 -15.42 7.03
CA LYS A 394 -24.03 -16.73 7.10
C LYS A 394 -23.45 -17.65 8.17
N PHE A 395 -22.19 -17.50 8.54
CA PHE A 395 -21.57 -18.33 9.57
C PHE A 395 -22.04 -17.95 10.99
N VAL A 396 -22.32 -16.67 11.24
CA VAL A 396 -22.84 -16.18 12.53
C VAL A 396 -24.34 -16.51 12.70
N GLY A 397 -25.11 -16.53 11.61
CA GLY A 397 -26.52 -16.89 11.64
C GLY A 397 -26.79 -18.39 11.90
N TRP A 398 -25.93 -19.26 11.40
CA TRP A 398 -26.07 -20.71 11.58
C TRP A 398 -25.72 -21.17 13.02
N LEU A 399 -24.73 -20.52 13.66
CA LEU A 399 -24.35 -20.83 15.04
C LEU A 399 -25.40 -20.42 16.09
N LYS A 400 -26.25 -19.42 15.82
CA LYS A 400 -27.33 -19.02 16.75
C LYS A 400 -28.49 -20.01 16.85
N ASN A 401 -28.61 -20.93 15.90
CA ASN A 401 -29.67 -21.96 15.93
C ASN A 401 -29.26 -23.27 16.57
N PHE A 402 -28.05 -23.38 17.14
CA PHE A 402 -27.52 -24.60 17.77
C PHE A 402 -27.12 -24.42 19.23
N ILE A 403 -27.54 -23.34 19.89
CA ILE A 403 -27.39 -23.17 21.33
C ILE A 403 -28.79 -23.21 21.94
N PRO A 404 -29.12 -24.26 22.81
CA PRO A 404 -30.41 -24.39 23.45
C PRO A 404 -30.67 -23.30 24.49
#